data_edb936d4bf015ec645e6953e3f87b934
#
_entry.id   edb936d4bf015ec645e6953e3f87b934
#
_cell.length_a   1.000
_cell.length_b   1.000
_cell.length_c   1.000
_cell.angle_alpha   90.00
_cell.angle_beta   90.00
_cell.angle_gamma   90.00
#
_symmetry.space_group_name_H-M   'P 1'
#
loop_
_entity.id
_entity.type
_entity.pdbx_description
1 polymer ?
#
loop_
_entity_poly.entity_id
_entity_poly.type
_entity_poly.pdbx_seq_one_letter_code
_entity_poly.pdbx_strand_id
1 'polypeptide(L)'
;MAQVSANAMSEIRQHACGWSGENPLMIAEAQGIRIRHRGHEPQVHPTAYVAPTATLVGDVRVGPRARVMYGAVLDAEGSRIEVGEAAVICENAVLRGSAVAGDQPVLVDDHVFVGPHATLLGCEVGRCVYVATAATVLQCARLGAGSVVAVGALVHARTVLPDEYFVPPHTVALDAPVRLLAPGDPGMAEAVRRVGFAQVAFGVDAEWTDRISRYEHIAEVRVAEFGTHADDEVLDPD
;
A
#
# COMPACT_ATOMS: atom_id res chain seq x y z
N MET A 1 -23.19 -37.28 1.57
CA MET A 1 -21.79 -37.12 1.10
C MET A 1 -21.82 -37.27 -0.42
N ALA A 2 -21.86 -36.17 -1.13
CA ALA A 2 -21.95 -36.18 -2.58
C ALA A 2 -20.52 -36.07 -3.13
N GLN A 3 -20.11 -37.10 -3.86
CA GLN A 3 -18.90 -37.19 -4.63
C GLN A 3 -19.04 -36.24 -5.82
N VAL A 4 -18.38 -35.06 -5.77
CA VAL A 4 -18.23 -34.17 -6.94
C VAL A 4 -17.23 -34.87 -7.86
N SER A 5 -17.75 -35.34 -9.01
CA SER A 5 -17.04 -36.18 -9.95
C SER A 5 -15.88 -35.42 -10.61
N ALA A 6 -14.77 -36.13 -10.74
CA ALA A 6 -13.57 -35.68 -11.44
C ALA A 6 -13.78 -35.28 -12.93
N ASN A 7 -14.96 -35.58 -13.50
CA ASN A 7 -15.33 -35.25 -14.87
C ASN A 7 -15.61 -33.75 -15.11
N ALA A 8 -16.09 -33.01 -14.11
CA ALA A 8 -16.39 -31.59 -14.32
C ALA A 8 -15.12 -30.74 -14.54
N MET A 9 -13.96 -31.17 -14.06
CA MET A 9 -12.68 -30.48 -14.30
C MET A 9 -12.02 -30.83 -15.64
N SER A 10 -12.40 -31.94 -16.26
CA SER A 10 -11.89 -32.34 -17.58
C SER A 10 -12.57 -31.59 -18.73
N GLU A 11 -13.86 -31.24 -18.57
CA GLU A 11 -14.60 -30.50 -19.59
C GLU A 11 -14.23 -29.02 -19.70
N ILE A 12 -13.78 -28.42 -18.61
CA ILE A 12 -13.26 -27.02 -18.64
C ILE A 12 -11.94 -26.91 -19.43
N ARG A 13 -11.17 -27.99 -19.58
CA ARG A 13 -9.93 -27.99 -20.36
C ARG A 13 -10.15 -28.18 -21.86
N GLN A 14 -11.30 -28.59 -22.34
CA GLN A 14 -11.53 -28.86 -23.75
C GLN A 14 -12.11 -27.69 -24.55
N HIS A 15 -12.49 -26.59 -23.92
CA HIS A 15 -12.88 -25.36 -24.57
C HIS A 15 -11.82 -24.22 -24.50
N ALA A 16 -10.56 -24.58 -24.29
CA ALA A 16 -9.46 -23.67 -24.62
C ALA A 16 -9.40 -23.54 -26.15
N CYS A 17 -10.27 -22.69 -26.66
CA CYS A 17 -10.32 -22.26 -28.05
C CYS A 17 -8.93 -21.80 -28.46
N GLY A 18 -8.42 -22.35 -29.55
CA GLY A 18 -7.11 -22.08 -30.11
C GLY A 18 -6.85 -20.60 -30.38
N TRP A 19 -6.19 -19.98 -29.43
CA TRP A 19 -5.44 -18.76 -29.64
C TRP A 19 -4.01 -19.15 -30.02
N SER A 20 -3.83 -19.52 -31.27
CA SER A 20 -2.53 -19.55 -31.92
C SER A 20 -2.24 -18.11 -32.37
N GLY A 21 -1.75 -17.31 -31.49
CA GLY A 21 -1.32 -15.97 -31.78
C GLY A 21 -0.16 -15.64 -30.87
N GLU A 22 1.03 -16.10 -31.26
CA GLU A 22 2.29 -15.59 -30.76
C GLU A 22 2.33 -14.09 -31.04
N ASN A 23 2.06 -13.25 -30.05
CA ASN A 23 2.54 -11.90 -30.03
C ASN A 23 3.23 -11.64 -28.67
N PRO A 24 4.51 -12.02 -28.55
CA PRO A 24 5.30 -11.73 -27.36
C PRO A 24 5.64 -10.24 -27.19
N LEU A 25 5.24 -9.39 -28.15
CA LEU A 25 5.76 -8.03 -28.29
C LEU A 25 4.90 -6.93 -27.65
N MET A 26 3.73 -7.24 -27.09
CA MET A 26 2.83 -6.18 -26.58
C MET A 26 2.82 -6.00 -25.06
N ILE A 27 3.58 -6.79 -24.31
CA ILE A 27 3.62 -6.66 -22.83
C ILE A 27 4.79 -5.80 -22.36
N ALA A 28 5.80 -5.58 -23.19
CA ALA A 28 7.01 -4.85 -22.83
C ALA A 28 6.85 -3.32 -22.75
N GLU A 29 5.74 -2.75 -23.22
CA GLU A 29 5.56 -1.29 -23.33
C GLU A 29 4.62 -0.69 -22.25
N ALA A 30 4.00 -1.50 -21.39
CA ALA A 30 3.11 -0.99 -20.35
C ALA A 30 3.91 -0.68 -19.07
N GLN A 31 4.58 0.47 -19.05
CA GLN A 31 5.36 0.89 -17.87
C GLN A 31 4.60 1.81 -16.93
N GLY A 32 3.27 1.93 -17.07
CA GLY A 32 2.46 2.82 -16.27
C GLY A 32 2.76 4.31 -16.50
N ILE A 33 2.12 5.16 -15.72
CA ILE A 33 2.39 6.60 -15.70
C ILE A 33 3.54 6.84 -14.72
N ARG A 34 4.70 7.30 -15.22
CA ARG A 34 5.86 7.64 -14.40
C ARG A 34 5.98 9.15 -14.29
N ILE A 35 6.13 9.65 -13.09
CA ILE A 35 6.20 11.08 -12.79
C ILE A 35 7.49 11.38 -12.03
N ARG A 36 8.31 12.28 -12.58
CA ARG A 36 9.43 12.86 -11.83
C ARG A 36 8.86 13.83 -10.80
N HIS A 37 9.18 13.63 -9.54
CA HIS A 37 8.78 14.47 -8.43
C HIS A 37 9.98 14.79 -7.54
N ARG A 38 10.16 16.05 -7.15
CA ARG A 38 11.29 16.51 -6.31
C ARG A 38 12.67 16.06 -6.81
N GLY A 39 12.84 15.94 -8.13
CA GLY A 39 14.10 15.51 -8.77
C GLY A 39 14.34 14.00 -8.78
N HIS A 40 13.41 13.19 -8.29
CA HIS A 40 13.47 11.72 -8.30
C HIS A 40 12.55 11.12 -9.36
N GLU A 41 13.00 10.04 -9.98
CA GLU A 41 12.25 9.31 -11.01
C GLU A 41 11.99 7.87 -10.58
N PRO A 42 10.81 7.31 -10.91
CA PRO A 42 10.53 5.90 -10.69
C PRO A 42 11.49 4.99 -11.43
N GLN A 43 11.97 3.96 -10.74
CA GLN A 43 12.84 2.90 -11.27
C GLN A 43 12.10 1.57 -11.27
N VAL A 44 11.91 0.99 -12.45
CA VAL A 44 11.19 -0.27 -12.63
C VAL A 44 12.14 -1.33 -13.16
N HIS A 45 12.23 -2.48 -12.46
CA HIS A 45 13.05 -3.57 -12.92
C HIS A 45 12.51 -4.15 -14.24
N PRO A 46 13.35 -4.52 -15.23
CA PRO A 46 12.90 -4.99 -16.55
C PRO A 46 11.96 -6.20 -16.55
N THR A 47 11.97 -7.01 -15.49
CA THR A 47 11.06 -8.17 -15.34
C THR A 47 9.79 -7.87 -14.56
N ALA A 48 9.65 -6.65 -14.03
CA ALA A 48 8.42 -6.21 -13.38
C ALA A 48 7.34 -5.86 -14.42
N TYR A 49 6.09 -5.84 -13.97
CA TYR A 49 4.98 -5.35 -14.77
C TYR A 49 4.29 -4.21 -14.03
N VAL A 50 4.10 -3.10 -14.71
CA VAL A 50 3.33 -1.95 -14.22
C VAL A 50 2.21 -1.69 -15.20
N ALA A 51 0.96 -1.82 -14.75
CA ALA A 51 -0.22 -1.66 -15.60
C ALA A 51 -0.31 -0.23 -16.17
N PRO A 52 -0.83 -0.03 -17.40
CA PRO A 52 -0.84 1.28 -18.07
C PRO A 52 -1.50 2.42 -17.29
N THR A 53 -2.41 2.11 -16.38
CA THR A 53 -3.12 3.09 -15.55
C THR A 53 -2.60 3.17 -14.12
N ALA A 54 -1.56 2.42 -13.77
CA ALA A 54 -0.85 2.62 -12.51
C ALA A 54 0.01 3.89 -12.58
N THR A 55 0.12 4.59 -11.47
CA THR A 55 0.87 5.86 -11.38
C THR A 55 1.99 5.73 -10.35
N LEU A 56 3.22 6.01 -10.77
CA LEU A 56 4.41 6.00 -9.94
C LEU A 56 4.97 7.42 -9.86
N VAL A 57 5.15 7.97 -8.64
CA VAL A 57 5.56 9.36 -8.42
C VAL A 57 6.80 9.43 -7.55
N GLY A 58 7.87 10.04 -8.04
CA GLY A 58 9.10 10.30 -7.29
C GLY A 58 9.99 9.07 -7.07
N ASP A 59 10.64 8.96 -5.92
CA ASP A 59 11.57 7.84 -5.59
C ASP A 59 10.82 6.53 -5.32
N VAL A 60 10.31 5.93 -6.38
CA VAL A 60 9.63 4.64 -6.37
C VAL A 60 10.52 3.60 -7.03
N ARG A 61 10.79 2.49 -6.35
CA ARG A 61 11.57 1.36 -6.88
C ARG A 61 10.72 0.11 -6.91
N VAL A 62 10.57 -0.47 -8.10
CA VAL A 62 9.80 -1.71 -8.32
C VAL A 62 10.77 -2.83 -8.66
N GLY A 63 10.84 -3.83 -7.78
CA GLY A 63 11.78 -4.95 -7.84
C GLY A 63 11.43 -6.01 -8.90
N PRO A 64 12.31 -7.02 -9.05
CA PRO A 64 12.16 -8.07 -10.06
C PRO A 64 10.84 -8.81 -9.94
N ARG A 65 10.21 -9.14 -11.08
CA ARG A 65 8.96 -9.92 -11.16
C ARG A 65 7.78 -9.34 -10.37
N ALA A 66 7.90 -8.16 -9.77
CA ALA A 66 6.80 -7.49 -9.09
C ALA A 66 5.68 -7.13 -10.08
N ARG A 67 4.47 -6.98 -9.59
CA ARG A 67 3.28 -6.64 -10.38
C ARG A 67 2.55 -5.47 -9.73
N VAL A 68 2.44 -4.36 -10.45
CA VAL A 68 1.66 -3.18 -10.03
C VAL A 68 0.46 -3.09 -10.96
N MET A 69 -0.74 -3.28 -10.41
CA MET A 69 -1.94 -3.45 -11.19
C MET A 69 -2.68 -2.13 -11.46
N TYR A 70 -3.76 -2.22 -12.23
CA TYR A 70 -4.50 -1.09 -12.78
C TYR A 70 -4.99 -0.12 -11.71
N GLY A 71 -4.75 1.17 -11.92
CA GLY A 71 -5.19 2.23 -11.02
C GLY A 71 -4.45 2.30 -9.68
N ALA A 72 -3.45 1.45 -9.44
CA ALA A 72 -2.60 1.59 -8.25
C ALA A 72 -1.81 2.90 -8.30
N VAL A 73 -1.67 3.58 -7.15
CA VAL A 73 -0.92 4.82 -7.01
C VAL A 73 0.20 4.60 -5.99
N LEU A 74 1.43 4.76 -6.44
CA LEU A 74 2.64 4.71 -5.61
C LEU A 74 3.26 6.11 -5.61
N ASP A 75 3.04 6.86 -4.54
CA ASP A 75 3.44 8.25 -4.41
C ASP A 75 4.46 8.38 -3.26
N ALA A 76 5.71 8.59 -3.62
CA ALA A 76 6.81 8.68 -2.66
C ALA A 76 6.78 9.99 -1.87
N GLU A 77 6.12 11.03 -2.38
CA GLU A 77 6.16 12.39 -1.81
C GLU A 77 7.62 12.84 -1.59
N GLY A 78 7.97 13.31 -0.41
CA GLY A 78 9.35 13.65 -0.04
C GLY A 78 10.16 12.51 0.59
N SER A 79 9.67 11.26 0.49
CA SER A 79 10.30 10.04 1.02
C SER A 79 10.59 9.06 -0.12
N ARG A 80 10.39 7.73 0.10
CA ARG A 80 10.57 6.71 -0.93
C ARG A 80 9.58 5.57 -0.80
N ILE A 81 9.41 4.81 -1.88
CA ILE A 81 8.66 3.55 -1.91
C ILE A 81 9.56 2.47 -2.53
N GLU A 82 9.69 1.35 -1.84
CA GLU A 82 10.38 0.17 -2.33
C GLU A 82 9.41 -1.00 -2.39
N VAL A 83 9.32 -1.66 -3.55
CA VAL A 83 8.49 -2.85 -3.78
C VAL A 83 9.43 -4.00 -4.11
N GLY A 84 9.45 -5.01 -3.26
CA GLY A 84 10.36 -6.14 -3.33
C GLY A 84 10.06 -7.12 -4.47
N GLU A 85 10.90 -8.15 -4.56
CA GLU A 85 10.81 -9.18 -5.60
C GLU A 85 9.48 -9.94 -5.52
N ALA A 86 8.83 -10.14 -6.67
CA ALA A 86 7.58 -10.89 -6.80
C ALA A 86 6.43 -10.39 -5.88
N ALA A 87 6.51 -9.14 -5.40
CA ALA A 87 5.42 -8.51 -4.69
C ALA A 87 4.29 -8.14 -5.67
N VAL A 88 3.05 -8.17 -5.20
CA VAL A 88 1.85 -7.85 -5.99
C VAL A 88 1.11 -6.69 -5.33
N ILE A 89 0.99 -5.58 -6.05
CA ILE A 89 0.20 -4.42 -5.66
C ILE A 89 -1.04 -4.42 -6.54
N CYS A 90 -2.19 -4.77 -5.97
CA CYS A 90 -3.44 -4.94 -6.71
C CYS A 90 -4.11 -3.62 -7.08
N GLU A 91 -5.25 -3.74 -7.78
CA GLU A 91 -5.99 -2.63 -8.40
C GLU A 91 -6.40 -1.58 -7.37
N ASN A 92 -6.18 -0.31 -7.72
CA ASN A 92 -6.55 0.86 -6.93
C ASN A 92 -5.95 0.87 -5.50
N ALA A 93 -4.90 0.09 -5.24
CA ALA A 93 -4.15 0.22 -3.99
C ALA A 93 -3.39 1.55 -3.96
N VAL A 94 -3.28 2.16 -2.78
CA VAL A 94 -2.54 3.41 -2.57
C VAL A 94 -1.38 3.17 -1.63
N LEU A 95 -0.16 3.39 -2.11
CA LEU A 95 1.05 3.42 -1.31
C LEU A 95 1.55 4.86 -1.30
N ARG A 96 1.70 5.46 -0.11
CA ARG A 96 2.20 6.82 0.00
C ARG A 96 3.25 6.95 1.09
N GLY A 97 4.43 7.46 0.70
CA GLY A 97 5.43 7.96 1.62
C GLY A 97 5.05 9.31 2.22
N SER A 98 5.83 9.83 3.12
CA SER A 98 5.70 11.20 3.62
C SER A 98 7.01 11.66 4.27
N ALA A 99 7.29 12.95 4.23
CA ALA A 99 8.43 13.55 4.91
C ALA A 99 8.04 14.69 5.87
N VAL A 100 6.75 14.99 6.02
CA VAL A 100 6.30 16.16 6.85
C VAL A 100 6.49 15.95 8.34
N ALA A 101 6.41 14.72 8.83
CA ALA A 101 6.64 14.35 10.23
C ALA A 101 7.96 13.56 10.44
N GLY A 102 8.89 13.68 9.49
CA GLY A 102 10.09 12.89 9.37
C GLY A 102 10.01 11.91 8.20
N ASP A 103 11.12 11.24 7.86
CA ASP A 103 11.15 10.27 6.76
C ASP A 103 10.27 9.06 7.09
N GLN A 104 9.21 8.87 6.31
CA GLN A 104 8.24 7.79 6.46
C GLN A 104 8.06 7.06 5.12
N PRO A 105 9.02 6.20 4.75
CA PRO A 105 8.95 5.42 3.53
C PRO A 105 7.86 4.34 3.59
N VAL A 106 7.43 3.86 2.43
CA VAL A 106 6.70 2.60 2.32
C VAL A 106 7.67 1.54 1.82
N LEU A 107 7.99 0.59 2.69
CA LEU A 107 8.89 -0.52 2.38
C LEU A 107 8.09 -1.81 2.31
N VAL A 108 7.96 -2.36 1.11
CA VAL A 108 7.26 -3.62 0.84
C VAL A 108 8.31 -4.65 0.46
N ASP A 109 8.48 -5.67 1.29
CA ASP A 109 9.46 -6.74 1.10
C ASP A 109 9.00 -7.77 0.04
N ASP A 110 9.79 -8.81 -0.18
CA ASP A 110 9.55 -9.83 -1.20
C ASP A 110 8.27 -10.63 -0.95
N HIS A 111 7.60 -11.03 -2.05
CA HIS A 111 6.42 -11.91 -2.04
C HIS A 111 5.24 -11.37 -1.22
N VAL A 112 5.18 -10.08 -0.98
CA VAL A 112 4.05 -9.42 -0.33
C VAL A 112 2.87 -9.33 -1.30
N PHE A 113 1.68 -9.54 -0.78
CA PHE A 113 0.44 -9.32 -1.52
C PHE A 113 -0.34 -8.15 -0.90
N VAL A 114 -0.53 -7.08 -1.68
CA VAL A 114 -1.35 -5.92 -1.31
C VAL A 114 -2.63 -5.98 -2.13
N GLY A 115 -3.75 -6.26 -1.46
CA GLY A 115 -5.06 -6.46 -2.07
C GLY A 115 -5.68 -5.19 -2.67
N PRO A 116 -6.72 -5.35 -3.51
CA PRO A 116 -7.40 -4.21 -4.13
C PRO A 116 -7.90 -3.19 -3.10
N HIS A 117 -7.76 -1.89 -3.45
CA HIS A 117 -8.16 -0.77 -2.58
C HIS A 117 -7.48 -0.74 -1.20
N ALA A 118 -6.43 -1.50 -0.95
CA ALA A 118 -5.67 -1.37 0.28
C ALA A 118 -4.88 -0.06 0.29
N THR A 119 -4.64 0.47 1.49
CA THR A 119 -3.91 1.74 1.68
C THR A 119 -2.74 1.53 2.64
N LEU A 120 -1.53 1.82 2.18
CA LEU A 120 -0.30 1.75 2.94
C LEU A 120 0.34 3.14 3.01
N LEU A 121 0.47 3.67 4.22
CA LEU A 121 1.02 5.01 4.45
C LEU A 121 2.25 4.91 5.35
N GLY A 122 3.43 5.26 4.81
CA GLY A 122 4.68 5.39 5.57
C GLY A 122 4.99 4.22 6.51
N CYS A 123 4.94 2.96 6.03
CA CYS A 123 5.01 1.74 6.82
C CYS A 123 5.99 0.72 6.24
N GLU A 124 6.39 -0.24 7.08
CA GLU A 124 7.27 -1.34 6.72
C GLU A 124 6.47 -2.65 6.70
N VAL A 125 6.51 -3.37 5.59
CA VAL A 125 5.76 -4.62 5.36
C VAL A 125 6.76 -5.74 5.09
N GLY A 126 6.88 -6.65 6.03
CA GLY A 126 7.84 -7.76 5.96
C GLY A 126 7.46 -8.80 4.91
N ARG A 127 8.40 -9.70 4.65
CA ARG A 127 8.30 -10.73 3.62
C ARG A 127 7.04 -11.59 3.75
N CYS A 128 6.41 -11.93 2.62
CA CYS A 128 5.24 -12.81 2.55
C CYS A 128 4.02 -12.32 3.35
N VAL A 129 3.92 -11.04 3.66
CA VAL A 129 2.74 -10.46 4.30
C VAL A 129 1.58 -10.42 3.31
N TYR A 130 0.38 -10.70 3.80
CA TYR A 130 -0.87 -10.58 3.06
C TYR A 130 -1.71 -9.42 3.62
N VAL A 131 -1.82 -8.34 2.87
CA VAL A 131 -2.71 -7.21 3.16
C VAL A 131 -3.95 -7.38 2.28
N ALA A 132 -5.10 -7.68 2.88
CA ALA A 132 -6.31 -7.98 2.15
C ALA A 132 -7.00 -6.72 1.58
N THR A 133 -8.07 -6.96 0.78
CA THR A 133 -8.89 -5.90 0.17
C THR A 133 -9.34 -4.86 1.18
N ALA A 134 -9.18 -3.57 0.82
CA ALA A 134 -9.59 -2.42 1.62
C ALA A 134 -8.98 -2.36 3.04
N ALA A 135 -7.93 -3.12 3.33
CA ALA A 135 -7.19 -2.98 4.59
C ALA A 135 -6.32 -1.71 4.56
N THR A 136 -6.08 -1.14 5.72
CA THR A 136 -5.30 0.10 5.86
C THR A 136 -4.16 -0.10 6.85
N VAL A 137 -2.96 0.32 6.47
CA VAL A 137 -1.76 0.34 7.30
C VAL A 137 -1.24 1.77 7.40
N LEU A 138 -1.17 2.30 8.60
CA LEU A 138 -0.82 3.69 8.86
C LEU A 138 0.66 3.88 9.22
N GLN A 139 1.07 5.14 9.31
CA GLN A 139 2.45 5.60 9.44
C GLN A 139 3.22 4.95 10.59
N CYS A 140 4.47 4.61 10.31
CA CYS A 140 5.39 3.98 11.25
C CYS A 140 4.91 2.61 11.79
N ALA A 141 3.91 1.99 11.16
CA ALA A 141 3.55 0.61 11.44
C ALA A 141 4.58 -0.35 10.83
N ARG A 142 4.82 -1.48 11.51
CA ARG A 142 5.72 -2.55 11.06
C ARG A 142 4.99 -3.88 11.11
N LEU A 143 4.94 -4.56 9.97
CA LEU A 143 4.28 -5.84 9.83
C LEU A 143 5.35 -6.94 9.74
N GLY A 144 5.37 -7.84 10.71
CA GLY A 144 6.28 -9.00 10.73
C GLY A 144 6.01 -9.95 9.56
N ALA A 145 7.03 -10.72 9.17
CA ALA A 145 6.96 -11.64 8.05
C ALA A 145 5.80 -12.64 8.18
N GLY A 146 5.12 -12.95 7.08
CA GLY A 146 4.00 -13.89 7.06
C GLY A 146 2.73 -13.43 7.79
N SER A 147 2.69 -12.19 8.29
CA SER A 147 1.48 -11.68 8.94
C SER A 147 0.35 -11.43 7.94
N VAL A 148 -0.88 -11.39 8.44
CA VAL A 148 -2.09 -11.20 7.65
C VAL A 148 -2.89 -10.04 8.22
N VAL A 149 -3.21 -9.06 7.37
CA VAL A 149 -4.16 -7.99 7.68
C VAL A 149 -5.42 -8.26 6.86
N ALA A 150 -6.47 -8.76 7.51
CA ALA A 150 -7.69 -9.22 6.82
C ALA A 150 -8.53 -8.05 6.28
N VAL A 151 -9.57 -8.39 5.49
CA VAL A 151 -10.43 -7.43 4.78
C VAL A 151 -10.93 -6.32 5.68
N GLY A 152 -10.71 -5.06 5.26
CA GLY A 152 -11.18 -3.87 5.97
C GLY A 152 -10.57 -3.66 7.36
N ALA A 153 -9.53 -4.40 7.72
CA ALA A 153 -8.84 -4.19 8.99
C ALA A 153 -7.93 -2.95 8.93
N LEU A 154 -7.68 -2.34 10.09
CA LEU A 154 -6.81 -1.18 10.24
C LEU A 154 -5.64 -1.52 11.16
N VAL A 155 -4.42 -1.46 10.64
CA VAL A 155 -3.20 -1.40 11.46
C VAL A 155 -2.87 0.06 11.71
N HIS A 156 -3.08 0.50 12.94
CA HIS A 156 -2.92 1.91 13.31
C HIS A 156 -1.44 2.33 13.36
N ALA A 157 -1.20 3.63 13.35
CA ALA A 157 0.16 4.17 13.37
C ALA A 157 0.99 3.66 14.55
N ARG A 158 2.31 3.41 14.30
CA ARG A 158 3.28 2.89 15.27
C ARG A 158 2.99 1.47 15.80
N THR A 159 2.04 0.76 15.21
CA THR A 159 1.77 -0.64 15.58
C THR A 159 2.88 -1.55 15.09
N VAL A 160 3.25 -2.52 15.91
CA VAL A 160 4.21 -3.57 15.52
C VAL A 160 3.49 -4.92 15.58
N LEU A 161 3.28 -5.53 14.41
CA LEU A 161 2.79 -6.90 14.31
C LEU A 161 3.97 -7.87 14.37
N PRO A 162 3.92 -8.90 15.22
CA PRO A 162 4.89 -10.01 15.17
C PRO A 162 4.82 -10.77 13.85
N ASP A 163 5.82 -11.62 13.59
CA ASP A 163 5.77 -12.57 12.49
C ASP A 163 4.54 -13.48 12.60
N GLU A 164 3.98 -13.86 11.46
CA GLU A 164 2.82 -14.75 11.34
C GLU A 164 1.55 -14.30 12.10
N TYR A 165 1.47 -13.01 12.46
CA TYR A 165 0.33 -12.47 13.21
C TYR A 165 -0.90 -12.29 12.32
N PHE A 166 -2.09 -12.60 12.84
CA PHE A 166 -3.35 -12.45 12.14
C PHE A 166 -4.19 -11.30 12.73
N VAL A 167 -4.48 -10.27 11.93
CA VAL A 167 -5.42 -9.20 12.26
C VAL A 167 -6.78 -9.55 11.63
N PRO A 168 -7.82 -9.84 12.43
CA PRO A 168 -9.14 -10.23 11.92
C PRO A 168 -9.82 -9.15 11.06
N PRO A 169 -10.81 -9.52 10.21
CA PRO A 169 -11.56 -8.57 9.41
C PRO A 169 -12.19 -7.45 10.25
N HIS A 170 -12.18 -6.21 9.71
CA HIS A 170 -12.77 -5.02 10.32
C HIS A 170 -12.30 -4.72 11.75
N THR A 171 -11.14 -5.22 12.13
CA THR A 171 -10.54 -5.02 13.46
C THR A 171 -9.47 -3.93 13.39
N VAL A 172 -9.30 -3.19 14.47
CA VAL A 172 -8.21 -2.23 14.65
C VAL A 172 -7.10 -2.87 15.46
N ALA A 173 -5.92 -3.00 14.87
CA ALA A 173 -4.69 -3.36 15.56
C ALA A 173 -3.91 -2.08 15.93
N LEU A 174 -3.46 -1.97 17.16
CA LEU A 174 -2.69 -0.82 17.66
C LEU A 174 -1.74 -1.20 18.78
N ASP A 175 -0.76 -0.36 19.01
CA ASP A 175 0.28 -0.47 20.04
C ASP A 175 1.43 -1.48 19.73
N ALA A 176 2.41 -1.48 20.62
CA ALA A 176 3.46 -2.48 20.73
C ALA A 176 3.70 -2.77 22.23
N PRO A 177 3.30 -3.96 22.76
CA PRO A 177 2.75 -5.11 22.00
C PRO A 177 1.34 -4.84 21.43
N VAL A 178 1.06 -5.48 20.30
CA VAL A 178 -0.20 -5.26 19.58
C VAL A 178 -1.43 -5.66 20.40
N ARG A 179 -2.46 -4.81 20.31
CA ARG A 179 -3.81 -5.08 20.84
C ARG A 179 -4.82 -5.00 19.70
N LEU A 180 -5.82 -5.85 19.73
CA LEU A 180 -6.92 -5.86 18.79
C LEU A 180 -8.17 -5.28 19.45
N LEU A 181 -8.82 -4.33 18.76
CA LEU A 181 -10.09 -3.74 19.17
C LEU A 181 -11.13 -3.98 18.07
N ALA A 182 -12.26 -4.54 18.45
CA ALA A 182 -13.40 -4.70 17.55
C ALA A 182 -14.13 -3.36 17.32
N PRO A 183 -14.87 -3.21 16.23
CA PRO A 183 -15.74 -2.06 16.03
C PRO A 183 -16.72 -1.89 17.20
N GLY A 184 -16.80 -0.68 17.76
CA GLY A 184 -17.66 -0.40 18.92
C GLY A 184 -17.06 -0.72 20.28
N ASP A 185 -15.80 -1.15 20.33
CA ASP A 185 -15.09 -1.33 21.62
C ASP A 185 -15.10 -0.01 22.42
N PRO A 186 -15.56 -0.01 23.68
CA PRO A 186 -15.62 1.21 24.50
C PRO A 186 -14.25 1.87 24.73
N GLY A 187 -13.15 1.12 24.65
CA GLY A 187 -11.79 1.61 24.77
C GLY A 187 -11.21 2.22 23.49
N MET A 188 -11.89 2.11 22.34
CA MET A 188 -11.38 2.53 21.03
C MET A 188 -10.97 4.00 20.99
N ALA A 189 -11.85 4.90 21.41
CA ALA A 189 -11.60 6.34 21.36
C ALA A 189 -10.36 6.75 22.17
N GLU A 190 -10.19 6.15 23.34
CA GLU A 190 -9.04 6.41 24.21
C GLU A 190 -7.75 5.81 23.63
N ALA A 191 -7.83 4.62 23.08
CA ALA A 191 -6.70 3.96 22.43
C ALA A 191 -6.19 4.77 21.24
N VAL A 192 -7.08 5.21 20.34
CA VAL A 192 -6.74 6.05 19.19
C VAL A 192 -6.16 7.40 19.62
N ARG A 193 -6.72 8.02 20.65
CA ARG A 193 -6.21 9.29 21.20
C ARG A 193 -4.74 9.16 21.65
N ARG A 194 -4.40 8.08 22.35
CA ARG A 194 -3.02 7.85 22.84
C ARG A 194 -1.98 7.69 21.74
N VAL A 195 -2.36 7.24 20.56
CA VAL A 195 -1.42 7.16 19.43
C VAL A 195 -0.87 8.52 19.03
N GLY A 196 -1.63 9.61 19.23
CA GLY A 196 -1.22 10.95 18.82
C GLY A 196 -1.09 11.06 17.30
N PHE A 197 -2.09 10.57 16.55
CA PHE A 197 -2.02 10.40 15.10
C PHE A 197 -1.67 11.70 14.35
N ALA A 198 -2.17 12.86 14.78
CA ALA A 198 -1.87 14.14 14.15
C ALA A 198 -0.36 14.43 14.15
N GLN A 199 0.31 14.15 15.27
CA GLN A 199 1.77 14.31 15.40
C GLN A 199 2.51 13.27 14.54
N VAL A 200 2.07 12.00 14.56
CA VAL A 200 2.76 10.93 13.81
C VAL A 200 2.67 11.12 12.31
N ALA A 201 1.49 11.49 11.80
CA ALA A 201 1.22 11.55 10.36
C ALA A 201 1.51 12.91 9.73
N PHE A 202 1.45 13.99 10.51
CA PHE A 202 1.52 15.34 9.97
C PHE A 202 2.50 16.28 10.72
N GLY A 203 3.12 15.81 11.79
CA GLY A 203 3.99 16.66 12.62
C GLY A 203 3.23 17.73 13.40
N VAL A 204 1.91 17.64 13.48
CA VAL A 204 1.06 18.64 14.13
C VAL A 204 0.83 18.28 15.59
N ASP A 205 1.37 19.08 16.49
CA ASP A 205 1.14 18.99 17.93
C ASP A 205 0.05 20.01 18.31
N ALA A 206 -1.15 19.50 18.55
CA ALA A 206 -2.30 20.32 18.91
C ALA A 206 -3.17 19.58 19.94
N GLU A 207 -3.78 20.36 20.85
CA GLU A 207 -4.68 19.83 21.86
C GLU A 207 -5.81 19.03 21.24
N TRP A 208 -6.10 17.86 21.81
CA TRP A 208 -7.15 16.95 21.30
C TRP A 208 -8.53 17.60 21.24
N THR A 209 -8.82 18.51 22.18
CA THR A 209 -10.11 19.20 22.30
C THR A 209 -10.27 20.34 21.30
N ASP A 210 -9.18 20.95 20.83
CA ASP A 210 -9.22 21.98 19.80
C ASP A 210 -9.14 21.34 18.39
N ARG A 211 -10.27 20.83 17.94
CA ARG A 211 -10.37 20.16 16.65
C ARG A 211 -10.22 21.12 15.47
N ILE A 212 -10.75 22.34 15.60
CA ILE A 212 -10.75 23.30 14.50
C ILE A 212 -9.32 23.70 14.20
N SER A 213 -8.60 24.25 15.17
CA SER A 213 -7.20 24.65 14.99
C SER A 213 -6.32 23.48 14.52
N ARG A 214 -6.52 22.30 15.09
CA ARG A 214 -5.76 21.11 14.69
C ARG A 214 -5.99 20.74 13.22
N TYR A 215 -7.24 20.73 12.74
CA TYR A 215 -7.51 20.37 11.36
C TYR A 215 -7.17 21.45 10.36
N GLU A 216 -7.28 22.72 10.71
CA GLU A 216 -6.74 23.84 9.92
C GLU A 216 -5.24 23.67 9.72
N HIS A 217 -4.48 23.41 10.77
CA HIS A 217 -3.04 23.20 10.70
C HIS A 217 -2.66 21.95 9.88
N ILE A 218 -3.37 20.84 10.06
CA ILE A 218 -3.18 19.63 9.22
C ILE A 218 -3.44 19.95 7.73
N ALA A 219 -4.49 20.71 7.44
CA ALA A 219 -4.80 21.10 6.06
C ALA A 219 -3.71 21.98 5.46
N GLU A 220 -3.19 22.95 6.20
CA GLU A 220 -2.09 23.82 5.77
C GLU A 220 -0.81 23.02 5.49
N VAL A 221 -0.45 22.09 6.38
CA VAL A 221 0.70 21.18 6.18
C VAL A 221 0.53 20.38 4.89
N ARG A 222 -0.67 19.83 4.63
CA ARG A 222 -0.94 19.06 3.42
C ARG A 222 -0.99 19.90 2.15
N VAL A 223 -1.54 21.10 2.21
CA VAL A 223 -1.53 22.04 1.06
C VAL A 223 -0.09 22.39 0.68
N ALA A 224 0.76 22.65 1.67
CA ALA A 224 2.17 22.93 1.42
C ALA A 224 2.93 21.71 0.84
N GLU A 225 2.69 20.51 1.38
CA GLU A 225 3.29 19.27 0.88
C GLU A 225 2.87 19.02 -0.57
N PHE A 226 1.57 19.00 -0.84
CA PHE A 226 1.04 18.73 -2.19
C PHE A 226 1.26 19.87 -3.18
N GLY A 227 1.54 21.07 -2.72
CA GLY A 227 1.93 22.19 -3.57
C GLY A 227 3.19 21.92 -4.41
N THR A 228 4.04 21.00 -3.96
CA THR A 228 5.25 20.60 -4.70
C THR A 228 4.97 19.81 -5.96
N HIS A 229 3.76 19.25 -6.12
CA HIS A 229 3.34 18.60 -7.35
C HIS A 229 3.12 19.56 -8.52
N ALA A 230 3.12 20.87 -8.30
CA ALA A 230 3.06 21.85 -9.38
C ALA A 230 4.25 21.76 -10.36
N ASP A 231 5.37 21.22 -9.90
CA ASP A 231 6.59 21.07 -10.68
C ASP A 231 6.80 19.63 -11.20
N ASP A 232 5.77 18.78 -11.13
CA ASP A 232 5.81 17.40 -11.59
C ASP A 232 5.98 17.30 -13.11
N GLU A 233 6.74 16.31 -13.54
CA GLU A 233 7.04 16.05 -14.93
C GLU A 233 6.64 14.61 -15.29
N VAL A 234 5.68 14.47 -16.20
CA VAL A 234 5.29 13.15 -16.73
C VAL A 234 6.40 12.67 -17.66
N LEU A 235 6.94 11.51 -17.40
CA LEU A 235 8.01 10.92 -18.20
C LEU A 235 7.41 10.17 -19.39
N ASP A 236 8.04 10.36 -20.59
CA ASP A 236 7.69 9.59 -21.75
C ASP A 236 8.01 8.10 -21.54
N PRO A 237 7.23 7.18 -22.11
CA PRO A 237 7.59 5.76 -22.13
C PRO A 237 8.91 5.56 -22.89
N ASP A 238 9.87 4.82 -22.30
CA ASP A 238 11.11 4.43 -22.98
C ASP A 238 10.87 3.45 -24.14
#